data_8b799506798fead775c931a07e23f830
#
_entry.id   8b799506798fead775c931a07e23f830
#
_cell.length_a   1.000
_cell.length_b   1.000
_cell.length_c   1.000
_cell.angle_alpha   90.00
_cell.angle_beta   90.00
_cell.angle_gamma   90.00
#
_symmetry.space_group_name_H-M   'P 1'
#
loop_
_entity.id
_entity.type
_entity.pdbx_description
1 polymer ?
#
loop_
_entity_poly.entity_id
_entity_poly.type
_entity_poly.pdbx_seq_one_letter_code
_entity_poly.pdbx_strand_id
1 'polypeptide(L)'
;MNPGKTTLTLILFVVPFFAQSQAVAQSTLMNVPSTDVVSSKKVYVEMDFLTNYAWQREGSFQNYIPRTVIGLPKNLEAGVNVSFTHVTGEDSPVEVQPNVKWQFYSNENNGMAAAVGCVLFTPITNRAGTDTLGQCYAVGSKQFGGRFGPRLTGGGYVLMGAPSERSKGGAIAAYEQPLTKRLYFIADWFSGDNRFGYVSSGLSFNTTKDSSLTAGYAFANQGRGKNSLFVYYGKQF
;
A
#
# COMPACT_ATOMS: atom_id res chain seq x y z
N MET A 1 -52.33 -37.84 37.70
CA MET A 1 -50.95 -38.05 37.30
C MET A 1 -50.74 -37.33 35.95
N ASN A 2 -50.06 -36.19 35.97
CA ASN A 2 -49.77 -35.41 34.76
C ASN A 2 -48.35 -35.73 34.33
N PRO A 3 -48.05 -36.13 33.07
CA PRO A 3 -46.70 -36.31 32.60
C PRO A 3 -46.10 -34.96 32.19
N GLY A 4 -45.04 -34.58 32.88
CA GLY A 4 -44.29 -33.37 32.61
C GLY A 4 -43.67 -33.36 31.18
N LYS A 5 -43.93 -32.27 30.45
CA LYS A 5 -43.28 -31.98 29.16
C LYS A 5 -41.90 -31.44 29.41
N THR A 6 -40.88 -32.27 29.14
CA THR A 6 -39.49 -31.83 29.14
C THR A 6 -39.20 -31.12 27.82
N THR A 7 -39.09 -29.79 27.86
CA THR A 7 -38.69 -28.99 26.70
C THR A 7 -37.19 -29.03 26.57
N LEU A 8 -36.69 -29.73 25.56
CA LEU A 8 -35.27 -29.79 25.23
C LEU A 8 -34.91 -28.50 24.48
N THR A 9 -34.26 -27.56 25.16
CA THR A 9 -33.74 -26.33 24.53
C THR A 9 -32.44 -26.63 23.85
N LEU A 10 -32.46 -26.74 22.52
CA LEU A 10 -31.27 -26.92 21.69
C LEU A 10 -30.56 -25.56 21.58
N ILE A 11 -29.51 -25.35 22.35
CA ILE A 11 -28.64 -24.17 22.22
C ILE A 11 -27.74 -24.38 20.99
N LEU A 12 -28.07 -23.75 19.88
CA LEU A 12 -27.24 -23.72 18.68
C LEU A 12 -26.07 -22.76 18.94
N PHE A 13 -24.92 -23.30 19.26
CA PHE A 13 -23.67 -22.53 19.26
C PHE A 13 -23.31 -22.17 17.80
N VAL A 14 -23.70 -20.99 17.36
CA VAL A 14 -23.16 -20.39 16.14
C VAL A 14 -21.76 -19.92 16.46
N VAL A 15 -20.78 -20.77 16.18
CA VAL A 15 -19.37 -20.37 16.16
C VAL A 15 -19.22 -19.44 14.96
N PRO A 16 -18.91 -18.15 15.16
CA PRO A 16 -18.62 -17.29 14.03
C PRO A 16 -17.32 -17.78 13.40
N PHE A 17 -17.41 -18.48 12.28
CA PHE A 17 -16.30 -18.70 11.38
C PHE A 17 -15.88 -17.31 10.86
N PHE A 18 -14.89 -16.70 11.50
CA PHE A 18 -14.15 -15.57 10.97
C PHE A 18 -13.36 -16.08 9.75
N ALA A 19 -14.01 -16.19 8.60
CA ALA A 19 -13.31 -16.25 7.35
C ALA A 19 -12.72 -14.85 7.15
N GLN A 20 -11.49 -14.64 7.60
CA GLN A 20 -10.69 -13.51 7.22
C GLN A 20 -10.61 -13.54 5.69
N SER A 21 -11.20 -12.56 5.03
CA SER A 21 -10.81 -12.24 3.67
C SER A 21 -9.38 -11.73 3.79
N GLN A 22 -8.41 -12.62 3.55
CA GLN A 22 -7.04 -12.18 3.33
C GLN A 22 -7.12 -11.27 2.11
N ALA A 23 -7.05 -9.96 2.34
CA ALA A 23 -6.65 -9.05 1.29
C ALA A 23 -5.33 -9.60 0.74
N VAL A 24 -5.18 -9.62 -0.57
CA VAL A 24 -3.87 -9.92 -1.17
C VAL A 24 -2.88 -9.04 -0.44
N ALA A 25 -1.86 -9.63 0.18
CA ALA A 25 -0.93 -8.90 1.03
C ALA A 25 -0.19 -7.88 0.16
N GLN A 26 -0.75 -6.68 0.09
CA GLN A 26 -0.15 -5.55 -0.60
C GLN A 26 0.92 -4.97 0.33
N SER A 27 2.13 -4.86 -0.19
CA SER A 27 3.23 -4.18 0.51
C SER A 27 2.92 -2.68 0.74
N THR A 28 2.10 -2.10 -0.13
CA THR A 28 1.57 -0.73 -0.03
C THR A 28 0.05 -0.75 -0.18
N LEU A 29 -0.65 0.26 0.33
CA LEU A 29 -2.09 0.45 0.09
C LEU A 29 -2.34 1.02 -1.31
N MET A 30 -1.95 2.24 -1.54
CA MET A 30 -1.75 2.85 -2.85
C MET A 30 -0.33 3.41 -2.91
N ASN A 31 -0.07 4.50 -2.19
CA ASN A 31 1.27 5.06 -2.02
C ASN A 31 1.86 4.77 -0.63
N VAL A 32 1.01 4.68 0.38
CA VAL A 32 1.39 4.47 1.78
C VAL A 32 1.71 3.00 2.05
N PRO A 33 2.81 2.69 2.77
CA PRO A 33 3.10 1.33 3.19
C PRO A 33 2.02 0.80 4.12
N SER A 34 1.56 -0.43 3.87
CA SER A 34 0.69 -1.17 4.78
C SER A 34 1.50 -1.79 5.93
N THR A 35 0.81 -2.22 6.99
CA THR A 35 1.43 -3.05 8.02
C THR A 35 1.59 -4.51 7.59
N ASP A 36 0.94 -4.93 6.50
CA ASP A 36 0.97 -6.30 6.03
C ASP A 36 2.28 -6.62 5.31
N VAL A 37 2.71 -7.86 5.36
CA VAL A 37 3.89 -8.40 4.68
C VAL A 37 3.51 -9.60 3.83
N VAL A 38 4.24 -9.81 2.76
CA VAL A 38 4.10 -11.02 1.92
C VAL A 38 4.42 -12.24 2.79
N SER A 39 3.54 -13.24 2.75
CA SER A 39 3.72 -14.47 3.53
C SER A 39 5.03 -15.17 3.17
N SER A 40 5.69 -15.77 4.17
CA SER A 40 6.96 -16.49 3.97
C SER A 40 6.88 -17.51 2.83
N LYS A 41 7.90 -17.56 1.98
CA LYS A 41 8.02 -18.38 0.76
C LYS A 41 7.06 -18.03 -0.36
N LYS A 42 6.34 -16.92 -0.26
CA LYS A 42 5.50 -16.37 -1.33
C LYS A 42 6.23 -15.24 -2.04
N VAL A 43 5.86 -15.03 -3.30
CA VAL A 43 6.33 -13.91 -4.13
C VAL A 43 5.12 -13.09 -4.52
N TYR A 44 5.23 -11.78 -4.37
CA TYR A 44 4.24 -10.81 -4.86
C TYR A 44 4.84 -10.04 -6.02
N VAL A 45 4.12 -9.95 -7.12
CA VAL A 45 4.50 -9.16 -8.30
C VAL A 45 3.38 -8.16 -8.57
N GLU A 46 3.75 -6.90 -8.82
CA GLU A 46 2.80 -5.84 -9.13
C GLU A 46 3.34 -5.01 -10.31
N MET A 47 2.43 -4.53 -11.14
CA MET A 47 2.69 -3.55 -12.18
C MET A 47 1.87 -2.30 -11.88
N ASP A 48 2.55 -1.17 -11.66
CA ASP A 48 1.91 0.12 -11.49
C ASP A 48 2.03 0.94 -12.76
N PHE A 49 0.95 1.63 -13.06
CA PHE A 49 0.92 2.66 -14.10
C PHE A 49 0.36 3.96 -13.50
N LEU A 50 1.10 5.05 -13.68
CA LEU A 50 0.69 6.39 -13.26
C LEU A 50 0.81 7.36 -14.42
N THR A 51 -0.14 8.29 -14.53
CA THR A 51 -0.12 9.34 -15.56
C THR A 51 -0.90 10.59 -15.14
N ASN A 52 -0.52 11.74 -15.63
CA ASN A 52 -1.18 13.01 -15.33
C ASN A 52 -2.18 13.48 -16.40
N TYR A 53 -2.76 12.61 -17.19
CA TYR A 53 -3.82 12.90 -18.17
C TYR A 53 -3.49 13.94 -19.28
N ALA A 54 -2.38 14.63 -19.20
CA ALA A 54 -1.98 15.65 -20.16
C ALA A 54 -1.24 15.02 -21.35
N TRP A 55 -1.86 14.03 -21.99
CA TRP A 55 -1.29 13.25 -23.07
C TRP A 55 -0.60 14.15 -24.12
N GLN A 56 0.70 13.94 -24.36
CA GLN A 56 1.55 14.65 -25.32
C GLN A 56 1.77 16.16 -25.10
N ARG A 57 1.32 16.74 -23.99
CA ARG A 57 1.69 18.12 -23.64
C ARG A 57 3.01 18.15 -22.89
N GLU A 58 3.75 19.24 -23.05
CA GLU A 58 4.96 19.49 -22.27
C GLU A 58 4.71 19.27 -20.77
N GLY A 59 5.60 18.52 -20.15
CA GLY A 59 5.48 18.13 -18.76
C GLY A 59 4.41 17.07 -18.45
N SER A 60 3.78 16.43 -19.44
CA SER A 60 3.02 15.21 -19.20
C SER A 60 3.96 14.06 -18.83
N PHE A 61 3.51 13.18 -17.94
CA PHE A 61 4.30 12.03 -17.55
C PHE A 61 3.52 10.72 -17.62
N GLN A 62 4.26 9.66 -17.83
CA GLN A 62 3.84 8.28 -17.67
C GLN A 62 4.91 7.57 -16.84
N ASN A 63 4.49 6.81 -15.86
CA ASN A 63 5.40 6.02 -15.04
C ASN A 63 4.94 4.57 -14.97
N TYR A 64 5.83 3.64 -15.29
CA TYR A 64 5.63 2.20 -15.22
C TYR A 64 6.55 1.65 -14.15
N ILE A 65 5.99 0.97 -13.14
CA ILE A 65 6.76 0.47 -12.02
C ILE A 65 6.47 -1.02 -11.81
N PRO A 66 7.20 -1.94 -12.47
CA PRO A 66 7.22 -3.33 -12.06
C PRO A 66 7.82 -3.44 -10.65
N ARG A 67 7.14 -4.20 -9.79
CA ARG A 67 7.54 -4.48 -8.41
C ARG A 67 7.62 -5.98 -8.18
N THR A 68 8.58 -6.42 -7.40
CA THR A 68 8.69 -7.81 -6.94
C THR A 68 9.07 -7.80 -5.48
N VAL A 69 8.31 -8.52 -4.67
CA VAL A 69 8.52 -8.63 -3.22
C VAL A 69 8.48 -10.11 -2.84
N ILE A 70 9.40 -10.54 -1.99
CA ILE A 70 9.53 -11.91 -1.50
C ILE A 70 9.29 -11.90 0.01
N GLY A 71 8.37 -12.76 0.45
CA GLY A 71 8.12 -13.02 1.86
C GLY A 71 9.21 -13.89 2.48
N LEU A 72 9.80 -13.41 3.55
CA LEU A 72 10.86 -14.06 4.31
C LEU A 72 10.33 -14.55 5.67
N PRO A 73 11.06 -15.46 6.37
CA PRO A 73 10.71 -15.85 7.74
C PRO A 73 10.64 -14.66 8.70
N LYS A 74 9.93 -14.81 9.83
CA LYS A 74 9.79 -13.81 10.90
C LYS A 74 9.09 -12.53 10.47
N ASN A 75 8.11 -12.62 9.56
CA ASN A 75 7.32 -11.51 9.05
C ASN A 75 8.19 -10.39 8.41
N LEU A 76 9.25 -10.79 7.74
CA LEU A 76 10.08 -9.94 6.91
C LEU A 76 9.66 -10.06 5.46
N GLU A 77 9.82 -8.99 4.70
CA GLU A 77 9.80 -9.01 3.24
C GLU A 77 10.94 -8.18 2.69
N ALA A 78 11.43 -8.56 1.53
CA ALA A 78 12.39 -7.80 0.76
C ALA A 78 11.96 -7.74 -0.69
N GLY A 79 12.22 -6.63 -1.36
CA GLY A 79 11.78 -6.45 -2.73
C GLY A 79 12.62 -5.46 -3.51
N VAL A 80 12.27 -5.35 -4.79
CA VAL A 80 12.82 -4.36 -5.69
C VAL A 80 11.72 -3.87 -6.62
N ASN A 81 11.64 -2.55 -6.78
CA ASN A 81 10.83 -1.91 -7.80
C ASN A 81 11.77 -1.25 -8.82
N VAL A 82 11.33 -1.14 -10.07
CA VAL A 82 12.04 -0.40 -11.10
C VAL A 82 11.08 0.61 -11.70
N SER A 83 11.37 1.90 -11.56
CA SER A 83 10.53 2.98 -12.08
C SER A 83 11.05 3.44 -13.42
N PHE A 84 10.21 3.31 -14.45
CA PHE A 84 10.44 3.82 -15.80
C PHE A 84 9.54 5.04 -16.00
N THR A 85 10.10 6.22 -15.77
CA THR A 85 9.36 7.47 -15.96
C THR A 85 9.63 8.01 -17.36
N HIS A 86 8.59 8.37 -18.07
CA HIS A 86 8.66 9.14 -19.31
C HIS A 86 7.98 10.50 -19.10
N VAL A 87 8.73 11.57 -19.28
CA VAL A 87 8.20 12.95 -19.24
C VAL A 87 8.37 13.55 -20.62
N THR A 88 7.30 14.12 -21.18
CA THR A 88 7.37 14.74 -22.51
C THR A 88 8.25 15.98 -22.49
N GLY A 89 9.28 15.97 -23.32
CA GLY A 89 10.26 17.05 -23.42
C GLY A 89 11.43 16.98 -22.44
N GLU A 90 11.53 15.93 -21.62
CA GLU A 90 12.60 15.78 -20.63
C GLU A 90 13.22 14.37 -20.69
N ASP A 91 14.52 14.28 -20.46
CA ASP A 91 15.20 13.01 -20.21
C ASP A 91 14.85 12.50 -18.80
N SER A 92 14.15 11.39 -18.74
CA SER A 92 13.66 10.84 -17.46
C SER A 92 14.57 9.74 -16.95
N PRO A 93 14.87 9.68 -15.65
CA PRO A 93 15.68 8.64 -15.07
C PRO A 93 14.93 7.32 -14.99
N VAL A 94 15.64 6.20 -15.15
CA VAL A 94 15.22 4.91 -14.61
C VAL A 94 15.73 4.82 -13.19
N GLU A 95 14.86 4.48 -12.26
CA GLU A 95 15.17 4.41 -10.83
C GLU A 95 14.96 2.99 -10.33
N VAL A 96 15.96 2.41 -9.66
CA VAL A 96 15.85 1.13 -8.95
C VAL A 96 15.59 1.40 -7.48
N GLN A 97 14.62 0.66 -6.90
CA GLN A 97 14.11 0.91 -5.57
C GLN A 97 14.13 -0.38 -4.73
N PRO A 98 15.30 -0.85 -4.26
CA PRO A 98 15.36 -1.94 -3.30
C PRO A 98 14.67 -1.53 -2.00
N ASN A 99 13.94 -2.47 -1.40
CA ASN A 99 13.14 -2.22 -0.22
C ASN A 99 13.12 -3.40 0.74
N VAL A 100 12.88 -3.10 1.99
CA VAL A 100 12.73 -4.10 3.07
C VAL A 100 11.65 -3.61 4.03
N LYS A 101 10.82 -4.54 4.53
CA LYS A 101 9.82 -4.26 5.57
C LYS A 101 9.78 -5.41 6.58
N TRP A 102 9.55 -5.05 7.83
CA TRP A 102 9.37 -5.97 8.94
C TRP A 102 8.10 -5.63 9.72
N GLN A 103 7.15 -6.57 9.73
CA GLN A 103 6.01 -6.52 10.62
C GLN A 103 6.44 -7.10 11.98
N PHE A 104 6.83 -6.24 12.91
CA PHE A 104 7.35 -6.67 14.21
C PHE A 104 6.25 -6.97 15.23
N TYR A 105 5.01 -6.54 14.94
CA TYR A 105 3.85 -6.81 15.78
C TYR A 105 2.62 -7.10 14.92
N SER A 106 1.90 -8.15 15.29
CA SER A 106 0.58 -8.46 14.75
C SER A 106 -0.24 -9.20 15.81
N ASN A 107 -1.46 -8.74 16.04
CA ASN A 107 -2.41 -9.36 16.96
C ASN A 107 -3.80 -9.38 16.32
N GLU A 108 -4.17 -10.54 15.79
CA GLU A 108 -5.44 -10.76 15.10
C GLU A 108 -6.65 -10.58 16.01
N ASN A 109 -6.54 -10.93 17.31
CA ASN A 109 -7.66 -10.85 18.25
C ASN A 109 -8.12 -9.41 18.48
N ASN A 110 -7.23 -8.45 18.45
CA ASN A 110 -7.56 -7.04 18.57
C ASN A 110 -7.43 -6.27 17.26
N GLY A 111 -7.07 -6.94 16.16
CA GLY A 111 -6.94 -6.35 14.83
C GLY A 111 -5.83 -5.30 14.71
N MET A 112 -4.78 -5.38 15.53
CA MET A 112 -3.67 -4.41 15.52
C MET A 112 -2.42 -5.01 14.89
N ALA A 113 -1.72 -4.21 14.10
CA ALA A 113 -0.42 -4.58 13.56
C ALA A 113 0.50 -3.34 13.50
N ALA A 114 1.83 -3.60 13.48
CA ALA A 114 2.82 -2.55 13.31
C ALA A 114 4.01 -3.05 12.48
N ALA A 115 4.53 -2.18 11.63
CA ALA A 115 5.64 -2.47 10.74
C ALA A 115 6.60 -1.28 10.61
N VAL A 116 7.85 -1.59 10.30
CA VAL A 116 8.86 -0.62 9.89
C VAL A 116 9.47 -1.05 8.57
N GLY A 117 9.93 -0.13 7.77
CA GLY A 117 10.59 -0.46 6.52
C GLY A 117 11.37 0.71 5.94
N CYS A 118 12.19 0.40 4.94
CA CYS A 118 12.94 1.39 4.19
C CYS A 118 12.93 1.04 2.70
N VAL A 119 12.97 2.08 1.88
CA VAL A 119 13.14 2.02 0.43
C VAL A 119 14.29 2.94 0.05
N LEU A 120 15.19 2.46 -0.80
CA LEU A 120 16.23 3.28 -1.39
C LEU A 120 15.85 3.59 -2.85
N PHE A 121 15.81 4.85 -3.22
CA PHE A 121 15.52 5.33 -4.57
C PHE A 121 16.82 5.72 -5.24
N THR A 122 17.27 4.93 -6.20
CA THR A 122 18.58 5.11 -6.85
C THR A 122 18.40 5.27 -8.36
N PRO A 123 18.58 6.47 -8.91
CA PRO A 123 18.59 6.67 -10.35
C PRO A 123 19.82 5.97 -10.97
N ILE A 124 19.58 5.15 -12.00
CA ILE A 124 20.64 4.39 -12.69
C ILE A 124 20.95 4.95 -14.08
N THR A 125 20.01 5.70 -14.68
CA THR A 125 20.20 6.40 -15.95
C THR A 125 19.82 7.87 -15.78
N ASN A 126 20.28 8.76 -16.67
CA ASN A 126 19.90 10.20 -16.71
C ASN A 126 20.03 10.86 -15.33
N ARG A 127 21.20 10.71 -14.70
CA ARG A 127 21.44 11.07 -13.30
C ARG A 127 21.56 12.57 -13.04
N ALA A 128 21.64 13.38 -14.08
CA ALA A 128 21.81 14.83 -13.93
C ALA A 128 20.60 15.43 -13.19
N GLY A 129 20.86 16.05 -12.05
CA GLY A 129 19.82 16.67 -11.22
C GLY A 129 18.95 15.70 -10.41
N THR A 130 19.31 14.39 -10.35
CA THR A 130 18.62 13.40 -9.52
C THR A 130 19.51 12.87 -8.42
N ASP A 131 18.98 12.80 -7.22
CA ASP A 131 19.68 12.33 -6.03
C ASP A 131 19.27 10.90 -5.69
N THR A 132 20.21 10.11 -5.16
CA THR A 132 19.86 8.90 -4.42
C THR A 132 19.28 9.30 -3.07
N LEU A 133 18.08 8.83 -2.77
CA LEU A 133 17.45 9.09 -1.47
C LEU A 133 16.94 7.80 -0.82
N GLY A 134 17.00 7.76 0.50
CA GLY A 134 16.35 6.73 1.31
C GLY A 134 15.07 7.26 1.94
N GLN A 135 14.04 6.44 1.99
CA GLN A 135 12.84 6.67 2.78
C GLN A 135 12.71 5.55 3.80
N CYS A 136 12.71 5.87 5.10
CA CYS A 136 12.36 4.92 6.15
C CYS A 136 11.08 5.35 6.82
N TYR A 137 10.27 4.39 7.27
CA TYR A 137 8.97 4.63 7.85
C TYR A 137 8.66 3.67 9.01
N ALA A 138 7.72 4.09 9.85
CA ALA A 138 7.06 3.26 10.85
C ALA A 138 5.56 3.48 10.75
N VAL A 139 4.79 2.39 10.70
CA VAL A 139 3.33 2.43 10.60
C VAL A 139 2.69 1.45 11.56
N GLY A 140 1.54 1.84 12.11
CA GLY A 140 0.65 0.99 12.87
C GLY A 140 -0.73 0.98 12.26
N SER A 141 -1.44 -0.13 12.34
CA SER A 141 -2.82 -0.23 11.86
C SER A 141 -3.75 -0.82 12.90
N LYS A 142 -5.04 -0.46 12.80
CA LYS A 142 -6.14 -1.00 13.58
C LYS A 142 -7.29 -1.35 12.65
N GLN A 143 -7.64 -2.64 12.62
CA GLN A 143 -8.88 -3.13 12.03
C GLN A 143 -10.00 -3.01 13.06
N PHE A 144 -11.06 -2.31 12.73
CA PHE A 144 -12.25 -2.22 13.58
C PHE A 144 -13.18 -3.41 13.33
N GLY A 145 -13.97 -3.76 14.35
CA GLY A 145 -14.73 -5.01 14.36
C GLY A 145 -15.73 -5.19 13.22
N GLY A 146 -15.96 -6.46 12.88
CA GLY A 146 -16.92 -6.90 11.87
C GLY A 146 -16.30 -7.02 10.47
N ARG A 147 -17.01 -7.78 9.63
CA ARG A 147 -16.56 -8.14 8.27
C ARG A 147 -16.33 -6.94 7.34
N PHE A 148 -17.08 -5.88 7.58
CA PHE A 148 -17.05 -4.64 6.81
C PHE A 148 -16.53 -3.47 7.65
N GLY A 149 -15.88 -3.75 8.79
CA GLY A 149 -15.24 -2.72 9.58
C GLY A 149 -14.07 -2.10 8.85
N PRO A 150 -13.83 -0.79 9.03
CA PRO A 150 -12.70 -0.12 8.40
C PRO A 150 -11.37 -0.50 9.06
N ARG A 151 -10.27 -0.37 8.29
CA ARG A 151 -8.92 -0.37 8.82
C ARG A 151 -8.33 1.04 8.72
N LEU A 152 -7.77 1.51 9.82
CA LEU A 152 -6.99 2.75 9.88
C LEU A 152 -5.52 2.39 9.99
N THR A 153 -4.69 3.07 9.21
CA THR A 153 -3.23 3.01 9.30
C THR A 153 -2.70 4.40 9.56
N GLY A 154 -1.72 4.52 10.46
CA GLY A 154 -1.09 5.78 10.79
C GLY A 154 0.38 5.59 11.14
N GLY A 155 1.19 6.62 10.92
CA GLY A 155 2.62 6.54 11.20
C GLY A 155 3.38 7.77 10.74
N GLY A 156 4.67 7.58 10.49
CA GLY A 156 5.55 8.63 10.02
C GLY A 156 6.68 8.09 9.16
N TYR A 157 7.32 8.98 8.44
CA TYR A 157 8.47 8.69 7.61
C TYR A 157 9.54 9.77 7.67
N VAL A 158 10.74 9.41 7.27
CA VAL A 158 11.91 10.29 7.16
C VAL A 158 12.63 10.03 5.86
N LEU A 159 13.15 11.09 5.24
CA LEU A 159 13.96 11.07 4.02
C LEU A 159 15.42 11.34 4.36
N MET A 160 16.31 10.55 3.79
CA MET A 160 17.76 10.65 3.91
C MET A 160 18.37 10.84 2.52
N GLY A 161 19.39 11.68 2.40
CA GLY A 161 20.06 11.92 1.13
C GLY A 161 19.21 12.67 0.09
N ALA A 162 18.24 13.48 0.53
CA ALA A 162 17.31 14.21 -0.33
C ALA A 162 17.50 15.73 -0.20
N PRO A 163 18.63 16.32 -0.64
CA PRO A 163 18.94 17.74 -0.43
C PRO A 163 17.93 18.68 -1.08
N SER A 164 17.37 18.31 -2.22
CA SER A 164 16.38 19.08 -2.98
C SER A 164 14.99 19.12 -2.38
N GLU A 165 14.65 18.19 -1.48
CA GLU A 165 13.33 18.11 -0.88
C GLU A 165 13.16 19.13 0.26
N ARG A 166 12.04 19.88 0.30
CA ARG A 166 11.77 20.86 1.36
C ARG A 166 11.44 20.21 2.68
N SER A 167 10.61 19.16 2.67
CA SER A 167 10.29 18.37 3.86
C SER A 167 11.10 17.08 3.87
N LYS A 168 11.86 16.84 4.93
CA LYS A 168 12.68 15.62 5.12
C LYS A 168 11.91 14.49 5.80
N GLY A 169 10.61 14.61 5.92
CA GLY A 169 9.74 13.60 6.52
C GLY A 169 8.34 14.14 6.77
N GLY A 170 7.52 13.32 7.39
CA GLY A 170 6.14 13.69 7.67
C GLY A 170 5.32 12.56 8.27
N ALA A 171 4.02 12.81 8.37
CA ALA A 171 3.03 11.83 8.81
C ALA A 171 2.55 10.97 7.63
N ILE A 172 2.10 9.77 7.98
CA ILE A 172 1.43 8.82 7.11
C ILE A 172 0.04 8.55 7.68
N ALA A 173 -0.98 8.54 6.84
CA ALA A 173 -2.32 8.09 7.22
C ALA A 173 -2.96 7.32 6.07
N ALA A 174 -3.77 6.31 6.41
CA ALA A 174 -4.59 5.63 5.43
C ALA A 174 -5.88 5.08 6.04
N TYR A 175 -6.87 4.95 5.19
CA TYR A 175 -8.20 4.42 5.48
C TYR A 175 -8.58 3.39 4.43
N GLU A 176 -9.00 2.22 4.88
CA GLU A 176 -9.48 1.13 4.03
C GLU A 176 -10.88 0.74 4.49
N GLN A 177 -11.84 0.74 3.57
CA GLN A 177 -13.22 0.37 3.82
C GLN A 177 -13.64 -0.77 2.90
N PRO A 178 -13.84 -1.99 3.41
CA PRO A 178 -14.49 -3.04 2.66
C PRO A 178 -15.92 -2.61 2.28
N LEU A 179 -16.22 -2.53 0.98
CA LEU A 179 -17.57 -2.25 0.47
C LEU A 179 -18.31 -3.56 0.17
N THR A 180 -17.59 -4.56 -0.29
CA THR A 180 -18.06 -5.92 -0.52
C THR A 180 -17.00 -6.93 -0.11
N LYS A 181 -17.20 -8.22 -0.39
CA LYS A 181 -16.18 -9.26 -0.17
C LYS A 181 -14.93 -9.08 -1.03
N ARG A 182 -15.03 -8.33 -2.12
CA ARG A 182 -13.96 -8.17 -3.13
C ARG A 182 -13.63 -6.72 -3.45
N LEU A 183 -14.47 -5.77 -3.07
CA LEU A 183 -14.30 -4.37 -3.40
C LEU A 183 -14.02 -3.57 -2.13
N TYR A 184 -12.98 -2.75 -2.17
CA TYR A 184 -12.52 -1.89 -1.10
C TYR A 184 -12.41 -0.46 -1.61
N PHE A 185 -12.86 0.49 -0.81
CA PHE A 185 -12.46 1.89 -0.95
C PHE A 185 -11.20 2.11 -0.13
N ILE A 186 -10.22 2.79 -0.71
CA ILE A 186 -8.95 3.12 -0.05
C ILE A 186 -8.70 4.62 -0.22
N ALA A 187 -8.23 5.25 0.84
CA ALA A 187 -7.68 6.59 0.79
C ALA A 187 -6.38 6.61 1.61
N ASP A 188 -5.35 7.25 1.10
CA ASP A 188 -4.08 7.37 1.80
C ASP A 188 -3.47 8.79 1.66
N TRP A 189 -2.56 9.10 2.56
CA TRP A 189 -1.92 10.39 2.61
C TRP A 189 -0.49 10.29 3.16
N PHE A 190 0.44 10.82 2.38
CA PHE A 190 1.74 11.25 2.85
C PHE A 190 1.70 12.76 3.06
N SER A 191 2.00 13.24 4.27
CA SER A 191 2.15 14.67 4.52
C SER A 191 3.48 15.18 3.95
N GLY A 192 3.66 16.49 3.96
CA GLY A 192 4.92 17.11 3.61
C GLY A 192 4.96 17.68 2.19
N ASP A 193 5.97 18.53 2.00
CA ASP A 193 6.28 19.22 0.76
C ASP A 193 7.52 18.57 0.14
N ASN A 194 7.33 17.34 -0.38
CA ASN A 194 8.35 16.51 -1.02
C ASN A 194 7.72 15.61 -2.07
N ARG A 195 8.54 14.79 -2.76
CA ARG A 195 8.09 13.91 -3.87
C ARG A 195 7.03 12.88 -3.48
N PHE A 196 6.84 12.60 -2.19
CA PHE A 196 5.83 11.65 -1.68
C PHE A 196 4.54 12.33 -1.22
N GLY A 197 4.51 13.66 -1.13
CA GLY A 197 3.42 14.43 -0.58
C GLY A 197 2.16 14.40 -1.44
N TYR A 198 1.31 13.39 -1.25
CA TYR A 198 0.06 13.19 -1.97
C TYR A 198 -1.06 12.74 -1.04
N VAL A 199 -2.27 13.15 -1.36
CA VAL A 199 -3.52 12.52 -0.94
C VAL A 199 -4.02 11.67 -2.09
N SER A 200 -4.26 10.39 -1.88
CA SER A 200 -4.76 9.50 -2.91
C SER A 200 -6.07 8.85 -2.48
N SER A 201 -6.95 8.58 -3.42
CA SER A 201 -8.16 7.81 -3.18
C SER A 201 -8.52 6.95 -4.37
N GLY A 202 -9.09 5.78 -4.12
CA GLY A 202 -9.42 4.85 -5.19
C GLY A 202 -10.18 3.63 -4.70
N LEU A 203 -10.35 2.71 -5.63
CA LEU A 203 -11.00 1.42 -5.40
C LEU A 203 -10.00 0.30 -5.67
N SER A 204 -9.99 -0.70 -4.81
CA SER A 204 -9.25 -1.94 -4.99
C SER A 204 -10.23 -3.10 -5.13
N PHE A 205 -10.07 -3.90 -6.18
CA PHE A 205 -10.92 -5.04 -6.47
C PHE A 205 -10.09 -6.33 -6.50
N ASN A 206 -10.40 -7.28 -5.61
CA ASN A 206 -9.80 -8.60 -5.62
C ASN A 206 -10.36 -9.40 -6.80
N THR A 207 -9.60 -9.48 -7.89
CA THR A 207 -9.96 -10.22 -9.12
C THR A 207 -10.00 -11.71 -8.85
N THR A 208 -9.05 -12.22 -8.05
CA THR A 208 -9.03 -13.59 -7.50
C THR A 208 -8.68 -13.53 -6.00
N LYS A 209 -8.50 -14.69 -5.37
CA LYS A 209 -8.00 -14.77 -3.98
C LYS A 209 -6.54 -14.29 -3.83
N ASP A 210 -5.77 -14.33 -4.91
CA ASP A 210 -4.33 -14.04 -4.92
C ASP A 210 -3.98 -12.83 -5.81
N SER A 211 -4.96 -12.12 -6.37
CA SER A 211 -4.71 -10.97 -7.23
C SER A 211 -5.71 -9.84 -7.04
N SER A 212 -5.24 -8.61 -7.21
CA SER A 212 -6.03 -7.39 -7.07
C SER A 212 -5.74 -6.40 -8.19
N LEU A 213 -6.75 -5.61 -8.53
CA LEU A 213 -6.68 -4.44 -9.40
C LEU A 213 -7.08 -3.23 -8.58
N THR A 214 -6.21 -2.23 -8.51
CA THR A 214 -6.47 -0.96 -7.81
C THR A 214 -6.40 0.18 -8.80
N ALA A 215 -7.37 1.08 -8.77
CA ALA A 215 -7.38 2.28 -9.60
C ALA A 215 -7.86 3.47 -8.78
N GLY A 216 -7.30 4.65 -9.04
CA GLY A 216 -7.63 5.85 -8.31
C GLY A 216 -6.93 7.08 -8.81
N TYR A 217 -6.98 8.12 -7.99
CA TYR A 217 -6.43 9.43 -8.32
C TYR A 217 -5.63 9.99 -7.12
N ALA A 218 -4.47 10.55 -7.41
CA ALA A 218 -3.58 11.18 -6.46
C ALA A 218 -3.54 12.69 -6.67
N PHE A 219 -3.75 13.45 -5.59
CA PHE A 219 -3.68 14.90 -5.53
C PHE A 219 -2.40 15.29 -4.80
N ALA A 220 -1.56 16.08 -5.47
CA ALA A 220 -0.33 16.57 -4.87
C ALA A 220 -0.63 17.56 -3.74
N ASN A 221 0.09 17.42 -2.63
CA ASN A 221 0.04 18.40 -1.56
C ASN A 221 0.61 19.74 -2.04
N GLN A 222 -0.04 20.83 -1.66
CA GLN A 222 0.44 22.21 -1.90
C GLN A 222 0.74 22.54 -3.39
N GLY A 223 0.21 21.75 -4.33
CA GLY A 223 0.39 21.99 -5.77
C GLY A 223 1.81 21.76 -6.29
N ARG A 224 2.70 21.12 -5.54
CA ARG A 224 4.09 20.87 -5.96
C ARG A 224 4.27 19.73 -6.93
N GLY A 225 3.45 18.72 -6.84
CA GLY A 225 3.46 17.59 -7.76
C GLY A 225 2.43 17.76 -8.86
N LYS A 226 2.42 16.82 -9.78
CA LYS A 226 1.33 16.70 -10.77
C LYS A 226 0.33 15.69 -10.23
N ASN A 227 -0.94 16.08 -10.20
CA ASN A 227 -2.02 15.13 -9.93
C ASN A 227 -1.97 14.01 -10.96
N SER A 228 -2.26 12.80 -10.54
CA SER A 228 -2.15 11.63 -11.40
C SER A 228 -3.28 10.63 -11.22
N LEU A 229 -3.69 10.04 -12.33
CA LEU A 229 -4.42 8.79 -12.35
C LEU A 229 -3.42 7.65 -12.12
N PHE A 230 -3.83 6.62 -11.39
CA PHE A 230 -3.05 5.40 -11.27
C PHE A 230 -3.89 4.14 -11.45
N VAL A 231 -3.24 3.09 -11.94
CA VAL A 231 -3.80 1.73 -12.04
C VAL A 231 -2.70 0.75 -11.65
N TYR A 232 -2.98 -0.11 -10.67
CA TYR A 232 -2.06 -1.14 -10.17
C TYR A 232 -2.68 -2.51 -10.31
N TYR A 233 -1.92 -3.47 -10.78
CA TYR A 233 -2.32 -4.87 -10.80
C TYR A 233 -1.27 -5.72 -10.10
N GLY A 234 -1.67 -6.38 -9.03
CA GLY A 234 -0.81 -7.23 -8.24
C GLY A 234 -1.28 -8.67 -8.15
N LYS A 235 -0.32 -9.59 -8.04
CA LYS A 235 -0.57 -11.02 -7.87
C LYS A 235 0.46 -11.67 -6.96
N GLN A 236 -0.03 -12.50 -6.03
CA GLN A 236 0.80 -13.35 -5.17
C GLN A 236 0.85 -14.77 -5.70
N PHE A 237 2.04 -15.39 -5.63
CA PHE A 237 2.33 -16.76 -6.08
C PHE A 237 2.76 -17.64 -4.91
#